data_3240b3b51d53a20404f234b946f47df0
#
_entry.id   3240b3b51d53a20404f234b946f47df0
#
_cell.length_a   1.000
_cell.length_b   1.000
_cell.length_c   1.000
_cell.angle_alpha   90.00
_cell.angle_beta   90.00
_cell.angle_gamma   90.00
#
_symmetry.space_group_name_H-M   'P 1'
#
loop_
_entity.id
_entity.type
_entity.pdbx_description
1 polymer ?
#
loop_
_entity_poly.entity_id
_entity_poly.type
_entity_poly.pdbx_seq_one_letter_code
_entity_poly.pdbx_strand_id
1 'polypeptide(L)'
;MARTLKSDKTLFLATLLLVGASVVMVYSASALQSMDKYQTPVYFLLKQLAWVVIGLVLMLGAMRVDYHEYRRPALIWSLLGVTVAGLMAVFFFPKINGTHRWVALGFASLQPSELAKLAAIFFTAAILERRMHRINDVGYAILPIGVMTVVLATLIYKEPDFGTTAVLVLVVMALLFSAGLSYRYLIGAGLVMLPTAAAAILLVGYRKDRLLAFLDPAKYALDAGFQLNQSLIALGSGGTFGKGIMAGVQKLFYIPEPHTDFIYAVIGEELGLIGTTIILGAFLVIAWRGLRTSLVASDRFGSFLALGITTMVACQALVNMSVVIGLFPTKGIPLPLVSNGGSSLVINMVAMGILLNISQQGSANAAADIGATAAGELVGV
;
A
#
# COMPACT_ATOMS: atom_id res chain seq x y z
N MET A 1 9.29 18.60 30.12
CA MET A 1 7.84 18.67 29.84
C MET A 1 7.58 18.01 28.49
N ALA A 2 6.82 16.92 28.46
CA ALA A 2 6.45 16.29 27.20
C ALA A 2 5.53 17.25 26.46
N ARG A 3 6.02 17.88 25.38
CA ARG A 3 5.20 18.67 24.47
C ARG A 3 4.17 17.72 23.86
N THR A 4 2.90 17.93 24.11
CA THR A 4 1.81 17.24 23.40
C THR A 4 1.83 17.69 21.95
N LEU A 5 2.55 16.97 21.11
CA LEU A 5 2.64 17.22 19.67
C LEU A 5 1.25 16.97 19.05
N LYS A 6 0.70 17.96 18.37
CA LYS A 6 -0.61 17.83 17.70
C LYS A 6 -0.43 17.00 16.43
N SER A 7 -0.91 15.74 16.42
CA SER A 7 -0.99 14.94 15.22
C SER A 7 -2.00 15.50 14.21
N ASP A 8 -1.79 15.19 12.93
CA ASP A 8 -2.75 15.51 11.87
C ASP A 8 -4.05 14.71 12.08
N LYS A 9 -5.04 15.39 12.67
CA LYS A 9 -6.35 14.78 12.97
C LYS A 9 -7.06 14.28 11.70
N THR A 10 -6.93 14.99 10.60
CA THR A 10 -7.57 14.63 9.32
C THR A 10 -7.00 13.35 8.77
N LEU A 11 -5.67 13.22 8.76
CA LEU A 11 -4.96 12.01 8.34
C LEU A 11 -5.32 10.81 9.24
N PHE A 12 -5.36 11.02 10.56
CA PHE A 12 -5.73 10.00 11.53
C PHE A 12 -7.18 9.53 11.33
N LEU A 13 -8.12 10.46 11.18
CA LEU A 13 -9.55 10.15 10.97
C LEU A 13 -9.78 9.43 9.64
N ALA A 14 -9.12 9.84 8.55
CA ALA A 14 -9.20 9.15 7.27
C ALA A 14 -8.69 7.69 7.37
N THR A 15 -7.59 7.48 8.10
CA THR A 15 -7.05 6.13 8.36
C THR A 15 -8.06 5.28 9.14
N LEU A 16 -8.63 5.83 10.23
CA LEU A 16 -9.62 5.12 11.05
C LEU A 16 -10.91 4.83 10.29
N LEU A 17 -11.35 5.73 9.41
CA LEU A 17 -12.53 5.53 8.56
C LEU A 17 -12.31 4.31 7.64
N LEU A 18 -11.15 4.21 6.97
CA LEU A 18 -10.83 3.07 6.11
C LEU A 18 -10.74 1.78 6.90
N VAL A 19 -10.07 1.78 8.06
CA VAL A 19 -9.96 0.61 8.93
C VAL A 19 -11.32 0.21 9.49
N GLY A 20 -12.17 1.16 9.88
CA GLY A 20 -13.55 0.88 10.31
C GLY A 20 -14.40 0.29 9.19
N ALA A 21 -14.31 0.87 7.98
CA ALA A 21 -14.97 0.32 6.79
C ALA A 21 -14.50 -1.11 6.49
N SER A 22 -13.20 -1.42 6.71
CA SER A 22 -12.66 -2.76 6.50
C SER A 22 -13.37 -3.82 7.35
N VAL A 23 -13.63 -3.53 8.62
CA VAL A 23 -14.27 -4.48 9.54
C VAL A 23 -15.68 -4.83 9.04
N VAL A 24 -16.46 -3.81 8.68
CA VAL A 24 -17.84 -3.98 8.20
C VAL A 24 -17.86 -4.71 6.87
N MET A 25 -17.04 -4.25 5.91
CA MET A 25 -17.09 -4.79 4.54
C MET A 25 -16.43 -6.16 4.41
N VAL A 26 -15.39 -6.46 5.19
CA VAL A 26 -14.82 -7.81 5.24
C VAL A 26 -15.85 -8.80 5.80
N TYR A 27 -16.58 -8.46 6.84
CA TYR A 27 -17.67 -9.30 7.35
C TYR A 27 -18.74 -9.52 6.28
N SER A 28 -19.23 -8.44 5.66
CA SER A 28 -20.22 -8.54 4.59
C SER A 28 -19.76 -9.41 3.43
N ALA A 29 -18.52 -9.21 2.96
CA ALA A 29 -17.98 -9.92 1.82
C ALA A 29 -17.66 -11.40 2.10
N SER A 30 -17.37 -11.77 3.36
CA SER A 30 -16.84 -13.09 3.69
C SER A 30 -17.78 -14.00 4.48
N ALA A 31 -18.90 -13.49 5.01
CA ALA A 31 -19.76 -14.23 5.92
C ALA A 31 -20.24 -15.59 5.35
N LEU A 32 -20.63 -15.62 4.06
CA LEU A 32 -21.11 -16.85 3.42
C LEU A 32 -19.98 -17.85 3.17
N GLN A 33 -18.82 -17.38 2.64
CA GLN A 33 -17.65 -18.24 2.45
C GLN A 33 -17.12 -18.77 3.79
N SER A 34 -17.22 -17.96 4.85
CA SER A 34 -16.87 -18.34 6.21
C SER A 34 -17.79 -19.44 6.75
N MET A 35 -19.08 -19.34 6.48
CA MET A 35 -20.05 -20.35 6.87
C MET A 35 -19.82 -21.66 6.13
N ASP A 36 -19.58 -21.61 4.83
CA ASP A 36 -19.32 -22.78 3.99
C ASP A 36 -18.04 -23.52 4.42
N LYS A 37 -16.94 -22.79 4.61
CA LYS A 37 -15.62 -23.38 4.86
C LYS A 37 -15.33 -23.69 6.32
N TYR A 38 -15.83 -22.88 7.26
CA TYR A 38 -15.52 -22.96 8.69
C TYR A 38 -16.73 -23.21 9.57
N GLN A 39 -17.93 -23.36 8.99
CA GLN A 39 -19.20 -23.57 9.69
C GLN A 39 -19.56 -22.43 10.68
N THR A 40 -18.94 -21.27 10.51
CA THR A 40 -19.18 -20.07 11.32
C THR A 40 -19.09 -18.82 10.45
N PRO A 41 -20.11 -17.92 10.46
CA PRO A 41 -20.09 -16.72 9.60
C PRO A 41 -19.09 -15.66 10.05
N VAL A 42 -18.56 -15.77 11.28
CA VAL A 42 -17.75 -14.73 11.92
C VAL A 42 -16.23 -15.00 11.89
N TYR A 43 -15.77 -16.10 11.30
CA TYR A 43 -14.36 -16.48 11.30
C TYR A 43 -13.45 -15.38 10.74
N PHE A 44 -13.74 -14.89 9.53
CA PHE A 44 -12.93 -13.82 8.91
C PHE A 44 -13.10 -12.49 9.63
N LEU A 45 -14.26 -12.19 10.21
CA LEU A 45 -14.50 -11.01 11.04
C LEU A 45 -13.59 -11.01 12.28
N LEU A 46 -13.57 -12.11 13.05
CA LEU A 46 -12.73 -12.23 14.25
C LEU A 46 -11.24 -12.11 13.90
N LYS A 47 -10.83 -12.74 12.80
CA LYS A 47 -9.47 -12.64 12.29
C LYS A 47 -9.12 -11.21 11.88
N GLN A 48 -10.02 -10.51 11.19
CA GLN A 48 -9.85 -9.10 10.81
C GLN A 48 -9.77 -8.20 12.04
N LEU A 49 -10.67 -8.39 13.03
CA LEU A 49 -10.64 -7.63 14.29
C LEU A 49 -9.31 -7.83 15.04
N ALA A 50 -8.82 -9.06 15.13
CA ALA A 50 -7.52 -9.32 15.75
C ALA A 50 -6.38 -8.55 15.04
N TRP A 51 -6.36 -8.56 13.70
CA TRP A 51 -5.37 -7.81 12.94
C TRP A 51 -5.53 -6.28 13.08
N VAL A 52 -6.76 -5.78 13.14
CA VAL A 52 -7.05 -4.36 13.39
C VAL A 52 -6.54 -3.95 14.76
N VAL A 53 -6.78 -4.74 15.82
CA VAL A 53 -6.28 -4.43 17.17
C VAL A 53 -4.75 -4.41 17.19
N ILE A 54 -4.09 -5.44 16.62
CA ILE A 54 -2.63 -5.49 16.52
C ILE A 54 -2.12 -4.27 15.74
N GLY A 55 -2.72 -3.98 14.58
CA GLY A 55 -2.37 -2.85 13.75
C GLY A 55 -2.53 -1.50 14.46
N LEU A 56 -3.63 -1.29 15.21
CA LEU A 56 -3.86 -0.08 16.01
C LEU A 56 -2.80 0.09 17.10
N VAL A 57 -2.47 -0.97 17.84
CA VAL A 57 -1.43 -0.92 18.87
C VAL A 57 -0.09 -0.55 18.26
N LEU A 58 0.29 -1.18 17.15
CA LEU A 58 1.55 -0.90 16.46
C LEU A 58 1.56 0.48 15.80
N MET A 59 0.45 0.94 15.23
CA MET A 59 0.28 2.29 14.69
C MET A 59 0.48 3.34 15.78
N LEU A 60 -0.19 3.18 16.93
CA LEU A 60 -0.04 4.08 18.08
C LEU A 60 1.37 4.03 18.67
N GLY A 61 2.00 2.86 18.66
CA GLY A 61 3.42 2.70 19.01
C GLY A 61 4.33 3.47 18.05
N ALA A 62 4.14 3.31 16.74
CA ALA A 62 4.90 4.02 15.71
C ALA A 62 4.72 5.54 15.78
N MET A 63 3.53 6.03 16.17
CA MET A 63 3.30 7.46 16.42
C MET A 63 4.11 8.04 17.57
N ARG A 64 4.55 7.21 18.51
CA ARG A 64 5.32 7.64 19.70
C ARG A 64 6.84 7.50 19.52
N VAL A 65 7.27 6.65 18.58
CA VAL A 65 8.69 6.48 18.26
C VAL A 65 9.13 7.61 17.34
N ASP A 66 10.23 8.28 17.68
CA ASP A 66 10.80 9.32 16.82
C ASP A 66 11.22 8.71 15.49
N TYR A 67 10.72 9.27 14.39
CA TYR A 67 11.03 8.75 13.05
C TYR A 67 12.54 8.81 12.72
N HIS A 68 13.33 9.66 13.38
CA HIS A 68 14.78 9.69 13.23
C HIS A 68 15.47 8.38 13.67
N GLU A 69 14.84 7.59 14.54
CA GLU A 69 15.35 6.26 14.90
C GLU A 69 15.39 5.31 13.70
N TYR A 70 14.44 5.45 12.75
CA TYR A 70 14.38 4.63 11.53
C TYR A 70 15.53 4.93 10.56
N ARG A 71 16.29 6.01 10.75
CA ARG A 71 17.48 6.38 10.00
C ARG A 71 18.74 5.60 10.41
N ARG A 72 18.71 4.90 11.56
CA ARG A 72 19.88 4.16 12.07
C ARG A 72 20.28 3.05 11.10
N PRO A 73 21.57 2.97 10.67
CA PRO A 73 22.02 1.96 9.72
C PRO A 73 21.71 0.54 10.19
N ALA A 74 21.88 0.26 11.49
CA ALA A 74 21.60 -1.06 12.06
C ALA A 74 20.13 -1.46 11.82
N LEU A 75 19.17 -0.54 12.02
CA LEU A 75 17.75 -0.82 11.79
C LEU A 75 17.46 -1.05 10.30
N ILE A 76 18.00 -0.23 9.40
CA ILE A 76 17.79 -0.34 7.96
C ILE A 76 18.33 -1.68 7.44
N TRP A 77 19.58 -2.03 7.82
CA TRP A 77 20.19 -3.28 7.37
C TRP A 77 19.52 -4.51 7.99
N SER A 78 19.11 -4.45 9.27
CA SER A 78 18.36 -5.55 9.89
C SER A 78 16.99 -5.74 9.25
N LEU A 79 16.28 -4.64 8.95
CA LEU A 79 14.99 -4.69 8.25
C LEU A 79 15.11 -5.27 6.84
N LEU A 80 16.14 -4.84 6.07
CA LEU A 80 16.43 -5.40 4.76
C LEU A 80 16.81 -6.89 4.86
N GLY A 81 17.66 -7.25 5.83
CA GLY A 81 18.06 -8.64 6.05
C GLY A 81 16.89 -9.55 6.38
N VAL A 82 16.02 -9.13 7.31
CA VAL A 82 14.78 -9.84 7.66
C VAL A 82 13.84 -9.94 6.45
N THR A 83 13.74 -8.87 5.68
CA THR A 83 12.90 -8.84 4.47
C THR A 83 13.40 -9.83 3.42
N VAL A 84 14.70 -9.79 3.09
CA VAL A 84 15.31 -10.71 2.12
C VAL A 84 15.21 -12.15 2.61
N ALA A 85 15.51 -12.41 3.89
CA ALA A 85 15.34 -13.74 4.48
C ALA A 85 13.88 -14.22 4.40
N GLY A 86 12.91 -13.34 4.69
CA GLY A 86 11.49 -13.64 4.55
C GLY A 86 11.08 -13.96 3.11
N LEU A 87 11.51 -13.14 2.12
CA LEU A 87 11.26 -13.38 0.70
C LEU A 87 11.90 -14.68 0.19
N MET A 88 13.02 -15.10 0.75
CA MET A 88 13.62 -16.41 0.45
C MET A 88 12.89 -17.54 1.17
N ALA A 89 12.46 -17.30 2.41
CA ALA A 89 11.79 -18.32 3.22
C ALA A 89 10.45 -18.77 2.62
N VAL A 90 9.69 -17.89 1.93
CA VAL A 90 8.38 -18.26 1.35
C VAL A 90 8.47 -19.45 0.38
N PHE A 91 9.62 -19.66 -0.27
CA PHE A 91 9.81 -20.80 -1.19
C PHE A 91 9.86 -22.16 -0.48
N PHE A 92 10.11 -22.19 0.83
CA PHE A 92 10.11 -23.38 1.66
C PHE A 92 8.74 -23.68 2.30
N PHE A 93 7.77 -22.76 2.20
CA PHE A 93 6.43 -22.92 2.74
C PHE A 93 5.43 -23.44 1.67
N PRO A 94 4.35 -24.10 2.09
CA PRO A 94 3.30 -24.58 1.19
C PRO A 94 2.71 -23.45 0.34
N LYS A 95 2.32 -23.80 -0.89
CA LYS A 95 1.59 -22.86 -1.75
C LYS A 95 0.22 -22.55 -1.18
N ILE A 96 -0.10 -21.28 -1.06
CA ILE A 96 -1.44 -20.80 -0.76
C ILE A 96 -1.99 -20.19 -2.03
N ASN A 97 -3.16 -20.61 -2.47
CA ASN A 97 -3.78 -20.21 -3.74
C ASN A 97 -2.83 -20.34 -4.95
N GLY A 98 -2.07 -21.45 -4.98
CA GLY A 98 -1.14 -21.76 -6.09
C GLY A 98 0.16 -20.96 -6.12
N THR A 99 0.43 -20.10 -5.13
CA THR A 99 1.61 -19.22 -5.10
C THR A 99 2.39 -19.33 -3.78
N HIS A 100 3.71 -19.12 -3.85
CA HIS A 100 4.60 -19.03 -2.69
C HIS A 100 4.76 -17.56 -2.29
N ARG A 101 3.76 -16.96 -1.60
CA ARG A 101 3.79 -15.54 -1.18
C ARG A 101 3.70 -15.36 0.33
N TRP A 102 3.37 -16.43 1.05
CA TRP A 102 2.98 -16.35 2.44
C TRP A 102 3.86 -17.27 3.29
N VAL A 103 4.38 -16.74 4.37
CA VAL A 103 4.99 -17.51 5.45
C VAL A 103 3.87 -17.87 6.42
N ALA A 104 3.48 -19.15 6.44
CA ALA A 104 2.43 -19.64 7.33
C ALA A 104 3.01 -19.85 8.75
N LEU A 105 2.51 -19.10 9.72
CA LEU A 105 2.89 -19.18 11.14
C LEU A 105 1.74 -19.78 11.98
N GLY A 106 1.08 -20.80 11.47
CA GLY A 106 -0.07 -21.44 12.12
C GLY A 106 -1.34 -20.55 12.03
N PHE A 107 -1.59 -19.74 13.05
CA PHE A 107 -2.75 -18.85 13.11
C PHE A 107 -2.62 -17.60 12.21
N ALA A 108 -1.41 -17.23 11.82
CA ALA A 108 -1.08 -16.04 11.04
C ALA A 108 -0.37 -16.40 9.74
N SER A 109 -0.61 -15.62 8.70
CA SER A 109 0.18 -15.65 7.47
C SER A 109 0.83 -14.27 7.26
N LEU A 110 2.14 -14.26 7.13
CA LEU A 110 2.90 -13.05 6.84
C LEU A 110 3.28 -13.03 5.36
N GLN A 111 3.12 -11.86 4.73
CA GLN A 111 3.57 -11.63 3.37
C GLN A 111 4.82 -10.74 3.38
N PRO A 112 6.02 -11.30 3.19
CA PRO A 112 7.26 -10.52 3.27
C PRO A 112 7.38 -9.42 2.22
N SER A 113 6.71 -9.55 1.08
CA SER A 113 6.69 -8.53 0.03
C SER A 113 6.01 -7.21 0.48
N GLU A 114 5.09 -7.26 1.45
CA GLU A 114 4.53 -6.06 2.07
C GLU A 114 5.60 -5.31 2.88
N LEU A 115 6.39 -6.06 3.67
CA LEU A 115 7.50 -5.50 4.44
C LEU A 115 8.61 -4.95 3.52
N ALA A 116 8.83 -5.59 2.36
CA ALA A 116 9.83 -5.18 1.37
C ALA A 116 9.59 -3.76 0.84
N LYS A 117 8.33 -3.36 0.65
CA LYS A 117 7.99 -2.00 0.23
C LYS A 117 8.44 -0.97 1.26
N LEU A 118 8.15 -1.22 2.54
CA LEU A 118 8.53 -0.33 3.63
C LEU A 118 10.05 -0.29 3.83
N ALA A 119 10.73 -1.45 3.75
CA ALA A 119 12.19 -1.54 3.81
C ALA A 119 12.86 -0.77 2.66
N ALA A 120 12.32 -0.86 1.44
CA ALA A 120 12.80 -0.11 0.29
C ALA A 120 12.65 1.42 0.49
N ILE A 121 11.54 1.86 1.08
CA ILE A 121 11.31 3.28 1.40
C ILE A 121 12.35 3.77 2.41
N PHE A 122 12.57 3.04 3.52
CA PHE A 122 13.54 3.41 4.54
C PHE A 122 14.95 3.49 4.00
N PHE A 123 15.37 2.47 3.25
CA PHE A 123 16.69 2.45 2.63
C PHE A 123 16.88 3.59 1.65
N THR A 124 15.92 3.78 0.74
CA THR A 124 15.98 4.83 -0.28
C THR A 124 16.01 6.22 0.37
N ALA A 125 15.12 6.49 1.33
CA ALA A 125 15.08 7.76 2.05
C ALA A 125 16.41 8.08 2.76
N ALA A 126 17.01 7.08 3.43
CA ALA A 126 18.29 7.25 4.13
C ALA A 126 19.48 7.48 3.16
N ILE A 127 19.48 6.82 2.01
CA ILE A 127 20.52 7.07 0.98
C ILE A 127 20.33 8.46 0.36
N LEU A 128 19.11 8.85 0.02
CA LEU A 128 18.80 10.14 -0.57
C LEU A 128 19.15 11.28 0.39
N GLU A 129 18.83 11.19 1.68
CA GLU A 129 19.21 12.18 2.68
C GLU A 129 20.72 12.47 2.63
N ARG A 130 21.55 11.41 2.58
CA ARG A 130 23.01 11.52 2.65
C ARG A 130 23.66 11.88 1.33
N ARG A 131 23.07 11.47 0.20
CA ARG A 131 23.71 11.46 -1.11
C ARG A 131 23.03 12.35 -2.15
N MET A 132 22.01 13.11 -1.76
CA MET A 132 21.23 13.98 -2.66
C MET A 132 22.11 14.98 -3.43
N HIS A 133 23.17 15.49 -2.80
CA HIS A 133 24.09 16.44 -3.44
C HIS A 133 24.82 15.90 -4.69
N ARG A 134 24.89 14.56 -4.83
CA ARG A 134 25.42 13.85 -6.00
C ARG A 134 24.43 12.82 -6.53
N ILE A 135 23.14 13.17 -6.58
CA ILE A 135 22.08 12.23 -7.00
C ILE A 135 22.28 11.69 -8.41
N ASN A 136 22.90 12.47 -9.30
CA ASN A 136 23.18 12.08 -10.69
C ASN A 136 24.49 11.29 -10.87
N ASP A 137 25.24 11.05 -9.80
CA ASP A 137 26.38 10.15 -9.81
C ASP A 137 25.90 8.70 -9.69
N VAL A 138 26.06 7.95 -10.79
CA VAL A 138 25.56 6.58 -10.90
C VAL A 138 26.16 5.68 -9.82
N GLY A 139 27.47 5.74 -9.60
CA GLY A 139 28.16 4.89 -8.64
C GLY A 139 27.83 5.23 -7.19
N TYR A 140 27.55 6.51 -6.92
CA TYR A 140 27.40 7.01 -5.56
C TYR A 140 25.95 6.89 -5.03
N ALA A 141 24.95 7.31 -5.80
CA ALA A 141 23.57 7.36 -5.35
C ALA A 141 22.67 6.33 -6.04
N ILE A 142 22.71 6.24 -7.39
CA ILE A 142 21.77 5.44 -8.16
C ILE A 142 22.06 3.93 -7.99
N LEU A 143 23.33 3.51 -8.03
CA LEU A 143 23.71 2.11 -7.99
C LEU A 143 23.24 1.40 -6.71
N PRO A 144 23.48 1.89 -5.48
CA PRO A 144 23.03 1.20 -4.27
C PRO A 144 21.51 1.11 -4.18
N ILE A 145 20.77 2.15 -4.58
CA ILE A 145 19.30 2.13 -4.61
C ILE A 145 18.83 1.17 -5.69
N GLY A 146 19.44 1.21 -6.88
CA GLY A 146 19.09 0.32 -7.99
C GLY A 146 19.34 -1.15 -7.66
N VAL A 147 20.50 -1.49 -7.10
CA VAL A 147 20.82 -2.88 -6.70
C VAL A 147 19.82 -3.40 -5.68
N MET A 148 19.53 -2.63 -4.61
CA MET A 148 18.54 -3.01 -3.61
C MET A 148 17.17 -3.23 -4.26
N THR A 149 16.73 -2.29 -5.12
CA THR A 149 15.44 -2.37 -5.80
C THR A 149 15.36 -3.60 -6.70
N VAL A 150 16.40 -3.87 -7.49
CA VAL A 150 16.47 -5.03 -8.39
C VAL A 150 16.44 -6.34 -7.59
N VAL A 151 17.19 -6.44 -6.49
CA VAL A 151 17.18 -7.63 -5.63
C VAL A 151 15.78 -7.90 -5.08
N LEU A 152 15.17 -6.90 -4.44
CA LEU A 152 13.81 -7.06 -3.87
C LEU A 152 12.78 -7.33 -4.97
N ALA A 153 12.80 -6.58 -6.07
CA ALA A 153 11.89 -6.77 -7.19
C ALA A 153 12.00 -8.16 -7.81
N THR A 154 13.23 -8.69 -7.96
CA THR A 154 13.45 -10.04 -8.52
C THR A 154 12.93 -11.12 -7.59
N LEU A 155 13.16 -11.01 -6.28
CA LEU A 155 12.64 -11.96 -5.30
C LEU A 155 11.10 -11.98 -5.30
N ILE A 156 10.46 -10.80 -5.25
CA ILE A 156 8.99 -10.66 -5.28
C ILE A 156 8.42 -11.16 -6.62
N TYR A 157 9.11 -10.87 -7.72
CA TYR A 157 8.70 -11.35 -9.05
C TYR A 157 8.69 -12.88 -9.16
N LYS A 158 9.65 -13.56 -8.50
CA LYS A 158 9.71 -15.03 -8.41
C LYS A 158 8.57 -15.63 -7.57
N GLU A 159 7.94 -14.86 -6.69
CA GLU A 159 6.72 -15.22 -5.94
C GLU A 159 5.43 -15.11 -6.78
N PRO A 160 5.44 -15.06 -8.09
CA PRO A 160 4.53 -14.52 -9.12
C PRO A 160 3.75 -13.26 -8.71
N ASP A 161 4.32 -12.35 -7.91
CA ASP A 161 3.68 -11.11 -7.47
C ASP A 161 4.16 -9.89 -8.28
N PHE A 162 3.71 -9.82 -9.54
CA PHE A 162 4.03 -8.70 -10.42
C PHE A 162 3.46 -7.36 -9.93
N GLY A 163 2.32 -7.40 -9.24
CA GLY A 163 1.65 -6.18 -8.75
C GLY A 163 2.47 -5.46 -7.68
N THR A 164 2.87 -6.19 -6.64
CA THR A 164 3.71 -5.64 -5.56
C THR A 164 5.08 -5.23 -6.07
N THR A 165 5.67 -5.98 -7.02
CA THR A 165 6.90 -5.59 -7.73
C THR A 165 6.75 -4.23 -8.40
N ALA A 166 5.66 -4.00 -9.14
CA ALA A 166 5.42 -2.74 -9.84
C ALA A 166 5.24 -1.57 -8.86
N VAL A 167 4.48 -1.76 -7.78
CA VAL A 167 4.30 -0.73 -6.73
C VAL A 167 5.63 -0.38 -6.07
N LEU A 168 6.46 -1.38 -5.71
CA LEU A 168 7.78 -1.15 -5.11
C LEU A 168 8.65 -0.29 -6.01
N VAL A 169 8.73 -0.65 -7.29
CA VAL A 169 9.54 0.09 -8.27
C VAL A 169 9.00 1.51 -8.48
N LEU A 170 7.68 1.68 -8.60
CA LEU A 170 7.05 3.00 -8.73
C LEU A 170 7.35 3.92 -7.53
N VAL A 171 7.30 3.38 -6.31
CA VAL A 171 7.63 4.14 -5.09
C VAL A 171 9.08 4.60 -5.09
N VAL A 172 10.02 3.71 -5.41
CA VAL A 172 11.45 4.08 -5.50
C VAL A 172 11.70 5.10 -6.60
N MET A 173 11.07 4.95 -7.77
CA MET A 173 11.19 5.92 -8.87
C MET A 173 10.60 7.29 -8.49
N ALA A 174 9.48 7.33 -7.76
CA ALA A 174 8.91 8.58 -7.25
C ALA A 174 9.85 9.29 -6.26
N LEU A 175 10.51 8.53 -5.38
CA LEU A 175 11.52 9.07 -4.45
C LEU A 175 12.74 9.61 -5.20
N LEU A 176 13.27 8.89 -6.17
CA LEU A 176 14.39 9.34 -7.01
C LEU A 176 14.03 10.60 -7.81
N PHE A 177 12.82 10.62 -8.37
CA PHE A 177 12.30 11.79 -9.09
C PHE A 177 12.21 13.03 -8.17
N SER A 178 11.65 12.89 -6.98
CA SER A 178 11.52 13.97 -6.01
C SER A 178 12.85 14.47 -5.47
N ALA A 179 13.89 13.60 -5.47
CA ALA A 179 15.24 13.96 -5.10
C ALA A 179 15.99 14.74 -6.19
N GLY A 180 15.38 14.97 -7.36
CA GLY A 180 15.98 15.71 -8.47
C GLY A 180 16.86 14.86 -9.39
N LEU A 181 16.59 13.56 -9.49
CA LEU A 181 17.26 12.70 -10.46
C LEU A 181 17.00 13.20 -11.89
N SER A 182 18.06 13.31 -12.67
CA SER A 182 17.98 13.79 -14.06
C SER A 182 17.03 12.91 -14.89
N TYR A 183 16.16 13.55 -15.70
CA TYR A 183 15.18 12.87 -16.56
C TYR A 183 15.79 11.81 -17.47
N ARG A 184 17.02 11.97 -17.91
CA ARG A 184 17.72 10.98 -18.74
C ARG A 184 17.82 9.60 -18.06
N TYR A 185 18.03 9.55 -16.74
CA TYR A 185 18.08 8.28 -16.01
C TYR A 185 16.69 7.70 -15.80
N LEU A 186 15.67 8.54 -15.57
CA LEU A 186 14.28 8.12 -15.45
C LEU A 186 13.77 7.57 -16.79
N ILE A 187 14.05 8.25 -17.90
CA ILE A 187 13.72 7.79 -19.26
C ILE A 187 14.48 6.51 -19.57
N GLY A 188 15.78 6.44 -19.28
CA GLY A 188 16.59 5.24 -19.47
C GLY A 188 16.05 4.04 -18.67
N ALA A 189 15.69 4.25 -17.40
CA ALA A 189 15.03 3.21 -16.60
C ALA A 189 13.69 2.79 -17.21
N GLY A 190 12.87 3.73 -17.68
CA GLY A 190 11.61 3.45 -18.37
C GLY A 190 11.80 2.63 -19.64
N LEU A 191 12.79 2.99 -20.46
CA LEU A 191 13.14 2.26 -21.69
C LEU A 191 13.58 0.81 -21.45
N VAL A 192 14.14 0.50 -20.30
CA VAL A 192 14.49 -0.87 -19.89
C VAL A 192 13.29 -1.57 -19.23
N MET A 193 12.60 -0.87 -18.33
CA MET A 193 11.52 -1.46 -17.53
C MET A 193 10.27 -1.77 -18.35
N LEU A 194 9.88 -0.92 -19.31
CA LEU A 194 8.68 -1.14 -20.12
C LEU A 194 8.79 -2.40 -21.01
N PRO A 195 9.87 -2.62 -21.77
CA PRO A 195 10.04 -3.88 -22.53
C PRO A 195 10.15 -5.10 -21.60
N THR A 196 10.85 -4.97 -20.45
CA THR A 196 10.96 -6.05 -19.47
C THR A 196 9.59 -6.42 -18.89
N ALA A 197 8.77 -5.42 -18.53
CA ALA A 197 7.41 -5.64 -18.06
C ALA A 197 6.51 -6.24 -19.15
N ALA A 198 6.62 -5.76 -20.39
CA ALA A 198 5.90 -6.33 -21.53
C ALA A 198 6.30 -7.80 -21.76
N ALA A 199 7.58 -8.12 -21.77
CA ALA A 199 8.07 -9.49 -21.87
C ALA A 199 7.56 -10.35 -20.71
N ALA A 200 7.61 -9.84 -19.48
CA ALA A 200 7.11 -10.52 -18.28
C ALA A 200 5.60 -10.82 -18.33
N ILE A 201 4.83 -10.05 -19.08
CA ILE A 201 3.40 -10.28 -19.28
C ILE A 201 3.17 -11.23 -20.45
N LEU A 202 3.80 -10.98 -21.61
CA LEU A 202 3.52 -11.69 -22.85
C LEU A 202 4.09 -13.11 -22.88
N LEU A 203 5.23 -13.35 -22.20
CA LEU A 203 5.88 -14.66 -22.16
C LEU A 203 5.25 -15.63 -21.15
N VAL A 204 4.39 -15.16 -20.25
CA VAL A 204 3.75 -15.99 -19.23
C VAL A 204 2.26 -16.13 -19.54
N GLY A 205 1.82 -17.33 -19.93
CA GLY A 205 0.49 -17.62 -20.47
C GLY A 205 -0.65 -16.99 -19.65
N TYR A 206 -0.75 -17.30 -18.33
CA TYR A 206 -1.83 -16.77 -17.50
C TYR A 206 -1.87 -15.23 -17.38
N ARG A 207 -0.73 -14.54 -17.53
CA ARG A 207 -0.66 -13.06 -17.53
C ARG A 207 -1.11 -12.49 -18.87
N LYS A 208 -0.72 -13.16 -19.96
CA LYS A 208 -1.19 -12.84 -21.30
C LYS A 208 -2.70 -12.99 -21.40
N ASP A 209 -3.27 -14.08 -20.87
CA ASP A 209 -4.71 -14.31 -20.89
C ASP A 209 -5.47 -13.23 -20.11
N ARG A 210 -4.95 -12.79 -18.95
CA ARG A 210 -5.53 -11.64 -18.21
C ARG A 210 -5.45 -10.33 -18.98
N LEU A 211 -4.37 -10.09 -19.72
CA LEU A 211 -4.26 -8.92 -20.59
C LEU A 211 -5.25 -8.98 -21.75
N LEU A 212 -5.38 -10.14 -22.40
CA LEU A 212 -6.36 -10.34 -23.48
C LEU A 212 -7.79 -10.21 -22.96
N ALA A 213 -8.09 -10.75 -21.80
CA ALA A 213 -9.39 -10.61 -21.15
C ALA A 213 -9.72 -9.16 -20.74
N PHE A 214 -8.72 -8.35 -20.45
CA PHE A 214 -8.89 -6.92 -20.22
C PHE A 214 -9.21 -6.16 -21.52
N LEU A 215 -8.58 -6.55 -22.64
CA LEU A 215 -8.82 -5.91 -23.95
C LEU A 215 -10.17 -6.33 -24.56
N ASP A 216 -10.60 -7.55 -24.34
CA ASP A 216 -11.89 -8.07 -24.82
C ASP A 216 -12.58 -8.89 -23.71
N PRO A 217 -13.20 -8.23 -22.71
CA PRO A 217 -13.84 -8.90 -21.58
C PRO A 217 -15.00 -9.82 -21.99
N ALA A 218 -15.70 -9.51 -23.07
CA ALA A 218 -16.84 -10.30 -23.54
C ALA A 218 -16.40 -11.67 -24.07
N LYS A 219 -15.31 -11.73 -24.82
CA LYS A 219 -14.76 -12.97 -25.39
C LYS A 219 -14.24 -13.93 -24.30
N TYR A 220 -13.68 -13.39 -23.21
CA TYR A 220 -13.08 -14.16 -22.12
C TYR A 220 -13.96 -14.17 -20.85
N ALA A 221 -15.28 -13.96 -21.01
CA ALA A 221 -16.22 -13.76 -19.91
C ALA A 221 -16.32 -14.93 -18.93
N LEU A 222 -16.09 -16.16 -19.38
CA LEU A 222 -16.18 -17.38 -18.57
C LEU A 222 -14.82 -17.87 -18.01
N ASP A 223 -13.71 -17.25 -18.49
CA ASP A 223 -12.36 -17.64 -18.15
C ASP A 223 -11.61 -16.52 -17.38
N ALA A 224 -10.49 -16.06 -17.95
CA ALA A 224 -9.62 -15.05 -17.35
C ALA A 224 -10.31 -13.68 -17.11
N GLY A 225 -11.38 -13.38 -17.85
CA GLY A 225 -12.20 -12.17 -17.72
C GLY A 225 -13.33 -12.30 -16.70
N PHE A 226 -13.60 -13.49 -16.16
CA PHE A 226 -14.73 -13.74 -15.26
C PHE A 226 -14.73 -12.79 -14.05
N GLN A 227 -13.59 -12.69 -13.37
CA GLN A 227 -13.45 -11.80 -12.20
C GLN A 227 -13.75 -10.34 -12.52
N LEU A 228 -13.24 -9.84 -13.65
CA LEU A 228 -13.48 -8.47 -14.09
C LEU A 228 -14.95 -8.23 -14.45
N ASN A 229 -15.55 -9.15 -15.19
CA ASN A 229 -16.97 -9.03 -15.56
C ASN A 229 -17.88 -9.03 -14.32
N GLN A 230 -17.66 -9.94 -13.35
CA GLN A 230 -18.44 -9.97 -12.13
C GLN A 230 -18.24 -8.71 -11.27
N SER A 231 -17.02 -8.15 -11.28
CA SER A 231 -16.73 -6.87 -10.63
C SER A 231 -17.52 -5.71 -11.26
N LEU A 232 -17.55 -5.62 -12.58
CA LEU A 232 -18.29 -4.59 -13.30
C LEU A 232 -19.82 -4.73 -13.11
N ILE A 233 -20.32 -5.98 -13.09
CA ILE A 233 -21.73 -6.27 -12.78
C ILE A 233 -22.06 -5.83 -11.35
N ALA A 234 -21.19 -6.12 -10.37
CA ALA A 234 -21.34 -5.67 -8.99
C ALA A 234 -21.50 -4.16 -8.91
N LEU A 235 -20.53 -3.42 -9.47
CA LEU A 235 -20.54 -1.95 -9.50
C LEU A 235 -21.79 -1.39 -10.21
N GLY A 236 -22.13 -1.93 -11.39
CA GLY A 236 -23.28 -1.48 -12.15
C GLY A 236 -24.60 -1.75 -11.42
N SER A 237 -24.72 -2.89 -10.74
CA SER A 237 -25.93 -3.27 -10.01
C SER A 237 -26.15 -2.47 -8.71
N GLY A 238 -25.09 -1.86 -8.15
CA GLY A 238 -25.19 -1.03 -6.95
C GLY A 238 -25.80 0.36 -7.20
N GLY A 239 -25.69 0.87 -8.42
CA GLY A 239 -26.23 2.21 -8.75
C GLY A 239 -25.66 3.31 -7.85
N THR A 240 -26.47 4.33 -7.55
CA THR A 240 -26.04 5.48 -6.75
C THR A 240 -25.98 5.17 -5.24
N PHE A 241 -27.01 4.50 -4.71
CA PHE A 241 -27.20 4.28 -3.27
C PHE A 241 -26.80 2.89 -2.77
N GLY A 242 -26.51 1.97 -3.68
CA GLY A 242 -26.25 0.55 -3.35
C GLY A 242 -27.51 -0.25 -3.09
N LYS A 243 -27.34 -1.57 -2.94
CA LYS A 243 -28.40 -2.50 -2.59
C LYS A 243 -28.65 -2.58 -1.08
N GLY A 244 -27.79 -1.99 -0.29
CA GLY A 244 -27.74 -2.10 1.18
C GLY A 244 -26.65 -3.04 1.66
N ILE A 245 -26.16 -2.77 2.89
CA ILE A 245 -25.13 -3.60 3.53
C ILE A 245 -25.66 -5.05 3.69
N MET A 246 -24.85 -6.05 3.39
CA MET A 246 -25.17 -7.47 3.36
C MET A 246 -26.11 -7.90 2.22
N ALA A 247 -26.66 -7.01 1.40
CA ALA A 247 -27.60 -7.33 0.33
C ALA A 247 -26.95 -7.56 -1.04
N GLY A 248 -25.61 -7.48 -1.13
CA GLY A 248 -24.86 -7.78 -2.35
C GLY A 248 -25.01 -9.26 -2.77
N VAL A 249 -25.22 -9.49 -4.06
CA VAL A 249 -25.38 -10.82 -4.66
C VAL A 249 -24.06 -11.36 -5.22
N GLN A 250 -23.21 -10.48 -5.77
CA GLN A 250 -21.99 -10.89 -6.45
C GLN A 250 -20.93 -11.52 -5.52
N LYS A 251 -21.00 -11.26 -4.22
CA LYS A 251 -20.19 -11.94 -3.18
C LYS A 251 -20.60 -13.39 -2.93
N LEU A 252 -21.78 -13.82 -3.42
CA LEU A 252 -22.32 -15.18 -3.27
C LEU A 252 -21.66 -16.13 -4.29
N PHE A 253 -20.34 -16.31 -4.20
CA PHE A 253 -19.50 -17.17 -5.05
C PHE A 253 -19.33 -16.73 -6.52
N TYR A 254 -19.91 -15.60 -6.96
CA TYR A 254 -19.66 -15.05 -8.30
C TYR A 254 -18.29 -14.34 -8.39
N ILE A 255 -17.87 -13.65 -7.34
CA ILE A 255 -16.52 -13.05 -7.27
C ILE A 255 -15.64 -13.97 -6.42
N PRO A 256 -14.56 -14.56 -6.97
CA PRO A 256 -13.57 -15.28 -6.18
C PRO A 256 -12.89 -14.36 -5.16
N GLU A 257 -12.80 -14.81 -3.90
CA GLU A 257 -12.14 -14.06 -2.81
C GLU A 257 -12.60 -12.57 -2.71
N PRO A 258 -13.94 -12.30 -2.59
CA PRO A 258 -14.48 -10.94 -2.66
C PRO A 258 -14.01 -10.03 -1.50
N HIS A 259 -13.56 -10.62 -0.40
CA HIS A 259 -13.05 -9.91 0.79
C HIS A 259 -11.58 -9.49 0.69
N THR A 260 -10.85 -9.90 -0.35
CA THR A 260 -9.45 -9.56 -0.57
C THR A 260 -9.29 -8.50 -1.67
N ASP A 261 -9.04 -8.90 -2.91
CA ASP A 261 -8.62 -8.02 -3.99
C ASP A 261 -9.77 -7.24 -4.63
N PHE A 262 -11.00 -7.75 -4.52
CA PHE A 262 -12.22 -7.19 -5.12
C PHE A 262 -13.20 -6.61 -4.10
N ILE A 263 -12.74 -6.31 -2.88
CA ILE A 263 -13.61 -5.73 -1.84
C ILE A 263 -14.24 -4.40 -2.28
N TYR A 264 -13.55 -3.62 -3.12
CA TYR A 264 -14.09 -2.39 -3.67
C TYR A 264 -15.30 -2.61 -4.59
N ALA A 265 -15.38 -3.74 -5.28
CA ALA A 265 -16.58 -4.12 -6.05
C ALA A 265 -17.77 -4.42 -5.13
N VAL A 266 -17.53 -5.12 -4.00
CA VAL A 266 -18.57 -5.38 -2.99
C VAL A 266 -19.05 -4.07 -2.36
N ILE A 267 -18.13 -3.14 -2.04
CA ILE A 267 -18.48 -1.79 -1.56
C ILE A 267 -19.37 -1.09 -2.59
N GLY A 268 -19.03 -1.18 -3.87
CA GLY A 268 -19.82 -0.58 -4.94
C GLY A 268 -21.20 -1.21 -5.10
N GLU A 269 -21.34 -2.53 -4.94
CA GLU A 269 -22.64 -3.20 -4.99
C GLU A 269 -23.52 -2.83 -3.79
N GLU A 270 -22.95 -2.83 -2.58
CA GLU A 270 -23.72 -2.65 -1.35
C GLU A 270 -23.97 -1.19 -0.97
N LEU A 271 -22.98 -0.30 -1.16
CA LEU A 271 -23.06 1.12 -0.79
C LEU A 271 -23.17 2.04 -2.00
N GLY A 272 -23.13 1.50 -3.21
CA GLY A 272 -23.26 2.25 -4.46
C GLY A 272 -22.10 3.21 -4.74
N LEU A 273 -22.38 4.16 -5.62
CA LEU A 273 -21.44 5.22 -5.98
C LEU A 273 -21.05 6.09 -4.77
N ILE A 274 -21.95 6.30 -3.82
CA ILE A 274 -21.67 7.10 -2.61
C ILE A 274 -20.60 6.39 -1.78
N GLY A 275 -20.74 5.09 -1.50
CA GLY A 275 -19.76 4.33 -0.73
C GLY A 275 -18.38 4.29 -1.38
N THR A 276 -18.32 4.01 -2.69
CA THR A 276 -17.06 4.01 -3.44
C THR A 276 -16.40 5.39 -3.47
N THR A 277 -17.18 6.48 -3.60
CA THR A 277 -16.67 7.85 -3.57
C THR A 277 -16.12 8.24 -2.21
N ILE A 278 -16.76 7.82 -1.11
CA ILE A 278 -16.26 8.05 0.26
C ILE A 278 -14.90 7.35 0.46
N ILE A 279 -14.76 6.10 0.04
CA ILE A 279 -13.49 5.37 0.13
C ILE A 279 -12.40 6.03 -0.72
N LEU A 280 -12.70 6.37 -1.98
CA LEU A 280 -11.77 7.11 -2.85
C LEU A 280 -11.39 8.46 -2.22
N GLY A 281 -12.35 9.21 -1.70
CA GLY A 281 -12.15 10.49 -1.02
C GLY A 281 -11.22 10.36 0.20
N ALA A 282 -11.36 9.30 0.99
CA ALA A 282 -10.47 9.03 2.13
C ALA A 282 -9.02 8.79 1.66
N PHE A 283 -8.81 8.04 0.57
CA PHE A 283 -7.46 7.86 -0.01
C PHE A 283 -6.90 9.16 -0.60
N LEU A 284 -7.73 9.99 -1.23
CA LEU A 284 -7.30 11.32 -1.72
C LEU A 284 -6.91 12.24 -0.56
N VAL A 285 -7.63 12.19 0.56
CA VAL A 285 -7.26 12.91 1.78
C VAL A 285 -5.92 12.41 2.33
N ILE A 286 -5.70 11.09 2.40
CA ILE A 286 -4.42 10.51 2.82
C ILE A 286 -3.29 10.97 1.89
N ALA A 287 -3.49 10.90 0.58
CA ALA A 287 -2.50 11.34 -0.40
C ALA A 287 -2.16 12.83 -0.25
N TRP A 288 -3.18 13.68 -0.15
CA TRP A 288 -2.99 15.14 0.01
C TRP A 288 -2.30 15.49 1.32
N ARG A 289 -2.77 14.93 2.46
CA ARG A 289 -2.19 15.21 3.78
C ARG A 289 -0.78 14.63 3.90
N GLY A 290 -0.54 13.44 3.33
CA GLY A 290 0.78 12.82 3.29
C GLY A 290 1.79 13.60 2.45
N LEU A 291 1.40 14.09 1.27
CA LEU A 291 2.23 14.99 0.47
C LEU A 291 2.52 16.29 1.21
N ARG A 292 1.52 16.89 1.86
CA ARG A 292 1.75 18.06 2.71
C ARG A 292 2.72 17.77 3.85
N THR A 293 2.60 16.62 4.50
CA THR A 293 3.54 16.19 5.55
C THR A 293 4.97 16.07 5.01
N SER A 294 5.15 15.52 3.80
CA SER A 294 6.46 15.45 3.15
C SER A 294 7.07 16.85 2.91
N LEU A 295 6.26 17.83 2.50
CA LEU A 295 6.73 19.19 2.22
C LEU A 295 7.07 19.99 3.49
N VAL A 296 6.42 19.69 4.63
CA VAL A 296 6.58 20.40 5.91
C VAL A 296 7.47 19.65 6.89
N ALA A 297 8.00 18.49 6.50
CA ALA A 297 8.88 17.69 7.33
C ALA A 297 10.15 18.46 7.73
N SER A 298 10.61 18.24 8.96
CA SER A 298 11.74 18.99 9.56
C SER A 298 13.08 18.75 8.88
N ASP A 299 13.24 17.59 8.26
CA ASP A 299 14.47 17.15 7.61
C ASP A 299 14.18 16.37 6.31
N ARG A 300 15.23 16.14 5.53
CA ARG A 300 15.14 15.44 4.25
C ARG A 300 14.74 13.98 4.40
N PHE A 301 15.20 13.31 5.46
CA PHE A 301 14.84 11.92 5.71
C PHE A 301 13.34 11.79 5.94
N GLY A 302 12.77 12.61 6.83
CA GLY A 302 11.33 12.66 7.10
C GLY A 302 10.52 13.02 5.86
N SER A 303 11.02 13.97 5.03
CA SER A 303 10.38 14.33 3.77
C SER A 303 10.29 13.16 2.80
N PHE A 304 11.40 12.46 2.53
CA PHE A 304 11.41 11.29 1.64
C PHE A 304 10.64 10.11 2.22
N LEU A 305 10.71 9.90 3.53
CA LEU A 305 9.97 8.84 4.21
C LEU A 305 8.46 9.07 4.10
N ALA A 306 7.99 10.29 4.38
CA ALA A 306 6.58 10.66 4.23
C ALA A 306 6.10 10.54 2.78
N LEU A 307 6.90 11.00 1.82
CA LEU A 307 6.60 10.85 0.40
C LEU A 307 6.50 9.39 -0.02
N GLY A 308 7.46 8.56 0.39
CA GLY A 308 7.49 7.14 0.05
C GLY A 308 6.27 6.38 0.60
N ILE A 309 5.93 6.58 1.87
CA ILE A 309 4.75 5.98 2.50
C ILE A 309 3.47 6.44 1.79
N THR A 310 3.33 7.74 1.55
CA THR A 310 2.16 8.31 0.87
C THR A 310 2.00 7.73 -0.54
N THR A 311 3.09 7.69 -1.31
CA THR A 311 3.10 7.13 -2.67
C THR A 311 2.76 5.64 -2.64
N MET A 312 3.30 4.87 -1.69
CA MET A 312 3.00 3.44 -1.54
C MET A 312 1.51 3.21 -1.34
N VAL A 313 0.89 3.88 -0.36
CA VAL A 313 -0.54 3.71 -0.05
C VAL A 313 -1.41 4.21 -1.19
N ALA A 314 -1.13 5.39 -1.74
CA ALA A 314 -1.92 5.98 -2.82
C ALA A 314 -1.84 5.17 -4.12
N CYS A 315 -0.63 4.78 -4.57
CA CYS A 315 -0.47 3.97 -5.78
C CYS A 315 -1.13 2.60 -5.65
N GLN A 316 -0.97 1.93 -4.51
CA GLN A 316 -1.58 0.62 -4.28
C GLN A 316 -3.11 0.72 -4.30
N ALA A 317 -3.69 1.75 -3.66
CA ALA A 317 -5.13 2.00 -3.67
C ALA A 317 -5.64 2.31 -5.09
N LEU A 318 -4.96 3.22 -5.81
CA LEU A 318 -5.33 3.58 -7.17
C LEU A 318 -5.27 2.37 -8.12
N VAL A 319 -4.21 1.55 -8.03
CA VAL A 319 -4.09 0.35 -8.86
C VAL A 319 -5.21 -0.64 -8.55
N ASN A 320 -5.51 -0.92 -7.26
CA ASN A 320 -6.61 -1.83 -6.89
C ASN A 320 -7.95 -1.31 -7.43
N MET A 321 -8.31 -0.06 -7.16
CA MET A 321 -9.56 0.54 -7.63
C MET A 321 -9.65 0.51 -9.15
N SER A 322 -8.56 0.86 -9.85
CA SER A 322 -8.50 0.84 -11.32
C SER A 322 -8.69 -0.55 -11.91
N VAL A 323 -8.16 -1.59 -11.25
CA VAL A 323 -8.41 -3.00 -11.63
C VAL A 323 -9.88 -3.34 -11.47
N VAL A 324 -10.48 -2.99 -10.34
CA VAL A 324 -11.88 -3.31 -10.01
C VAL A 324 -12.86 -2.64 -10.95
N ILE A 325 -12.60 -1.40 -11.38
CA ILE A 325 -13.44 -0.66 -12.33
C ILE A 325 -13.07 -0.93 -13.81
N GLY A 326 -12.15 -1.86 -14.06
CA GLY A 326 -11.80 -2.25 -15.43
C GLY A 326 -10.90 -1.29 -16.19
N LEU A 327 -10.12 -0.43 -15.52
CA LEU A 327 -9.12 0.44 -16.15
C LEU A 327 -7.75 -0.22 -16.29
N PHE A 328 -7.48 -1.29 -15.52
CA PHE A 328 -6.26 -2.09 -15.59
C PHE A 328 -6.58 -3.59 -15.62
N PRO A 329 -5.69 -4.42 -16.19
CA PRO A 329 -5.88 -5.87 -16.19
C PRO A 329 -5.88 -6.43 -14.75
N THR A 330 -6.69 -7.48 -14.53
CA THR A 330 -6.90 -8.09 -13.22
C THR A 330 -5.59 -8.52 -12.55
N LYS A 331 -5.39 -8.07 -11.32
CA LYS A 331 -4.24 -8.39 -10.46
C LYS A 331 -4.68 -8.51 -9.01
N GLY A 332 -4.07 -9.46 -8.30
CA GLY A 332 -4.28 -9.64 -6.87
C GLY A 332 -3.42 -8.66 -6.07
N ILE A 333 -3.87 -7.42 -5.92
CA ILE A 333 -3.28 -6.42 -5.03
C ILE A 333 -4.39 -5.99 -4.07
N PRO A 334 -4.23 -6.21 -2.75
CA PRO A 334 -5.25 -5.81 -1.79
C PRO A 334 -5.37 -4.28 -1.70
N LEU A 335 -6.58 -3.78 -1.45
CA LEU A 335 -6.83 -2.37 -1.17
C LEU A 335 -6.26 -2.04 0.23
N PRO A 336 -5.27 -1.13 0.36
CA PRO A 336 -4.65 -0.81 1.64
C PRO A 336 -5.67 -0.41 2.69
N LEU A 337 -5.48 -0.83 3.94
CA LEU A 337 -6.34 -0.50 5.09
C LEU A 337 -7.78 -1.02 5.00
N VAL A 338 -8.24 -1.55 3.86
CA VAL A 338 -9.63 -1.98 3.64
C VAL A 338 -9.75 -3.48 3.42
N SER A 339 -8.92 -4.08 2.55
CA SER A 339 -8.97 -5.50 2.24
C SER A 339 -8.61 -6.39 3.43
N ASN A 340 -9.15 -7.61 3.41
CA ASN A 340 -8.69 -8.67 4.31
C ASN A 340 -7.30 -9.13 3.90
N GLY A 341 -6.30 -8.69 4.65
CA GLY A 341 -4.90 -9.04 4.40
C GLY A 341 -4.08 -8.80 5.65
N GLY A 342 -4.20 -9.67 6.65
CA GLY A 342 -3.64 -9.50 8.00
C GLY A 342 -2.32 -8.75 8.08
N SER A 343 -1.24 -9.28 7.48
CA SER A 343 0.08 -8.61 7.47
C SER A 343 0.10 -7.31 6.67
N SER A 344 -0.62 -7.25 5.53
CA SER A 344 -0.71 -6.03 4.72
C SER A 344 -1.39 -4.91 5.50
N LEU A 345 -2.50 -5.21 6.20
CA LEU A 345 -3.20 -4.23 7.04
C LEU A 345 -2.27 -3.68 8.14
N VAL A 346 -1.58 -4.57 8.87
CA VAL A 346 -0.69 -4.17 9.96
C VAL A 346 0.47 -3.30 9.46
N ILE A 347 1.13 -3.71 8.36
CA ILE A 347 2.26 -2.95 7.79
C ILE A 347 1.81 -1.58 7.29
N ASN A 348 0.64 -1.49 6.63
CA ASN A 348 0.08 -0.20 6.23
C ASN A 348 -0.30 0.66 7.43
N MET A 349 -0.86 0.10 8.51
CA MET A 349 -1.16 0.84 9.74
C MET A 349 0.12 1.35 10.43
N VAL A 350 1.19 0.56 10.48
CA VAL A 350 2.51 1.01 10.98
C VAL A 350 3.04 2.14 10.11
N ALA A 351 2.96 2.03 8.79
CA ALA A 351 3.37 3.09 7.87
C ALA A 351 2.58 4.39 8.10
N MET A 352 1.26 4.29 8.32
CA MET A 352 0.43 5.44 8.67
C MET A 352 0.82 6.03 10.03
N GLY A 353 1.18 5.20 11.02
CA GLY A 353 1.69 5.66 12.32
C GLY A 353 2.98 6.47 12.19
N ILE A 354 3.91 6.01 11.35
CA ILE A 354 5.16 6.73 11.04
C ILE A 354 4.85 8.06 10.35
N LEU A 355 3.95 8.07 9.37
CA LEU A 355 3.53 9.29 8.67
C LEU A 355 2.91 10.32 9.62
N LEU A 356 2.09 9.84 10.55
CA LEU A 356 1.51 10.68 11.61
C LEU A 356 2.58 11.24 12.57
N ASN A 357 3.60 10.45 12.91
CA ASN A 357 4.73 10.92 13.74
C ASN A 357 5.51 12.04 13.02
N ILE A 358 5.80 11.88 11.72
CA ILE A 358 6.46 12.94 10.92
C ILE A 358 5.61 14.23 10.93
N SER A 359 4.27 14.10 10.75
CA SER A 359 3.37 15.24 10.77
C SER A 359 3.33 16.01 12.09
N GLN A 360 3.50 15.29 13.22
CA GLN A 360 3.59 15.90 14.55
C GLN A 360 4.83 16.78 14.71
N GLN A 361 5.98 16.28 14.26
CA GLN A 361 7.26 16.97 14.42
C GLN A 361 7.37 18.18 13.46
N GLY A 362 6.90 18.05 12.21
CA GLY A 362 6.86 19.16 11.26
C GLY A 362 5.99 20.34 11.73
N SER A 363 4.83 20.05 12.33
CA SER A 363 3.94 21.09 12.86
C SER A 363 4.52 21.76 14.12
N ALA A 364 5.30 21.07 14.91
CA ALA A 364 5.95 21.63 16.12
C ALA A 364 7.07 22.62 15.76
N ASN A 365 7.84 22.33 14.72
CA ASN A 365 8.91 23.22 14.27
C ASN A 365 8.36 24.49 13.60
N ALA A 366 7.34 24.36 12.76
CA ALA A 366 6.66 25.53 12.18
C ALA A 366 6.08 26.48 13.25
N ALA A 367 5.52 25.93 14.34
CA ALA A 367 5.04 26.74 15.45
C ALA A 367 6.17 27.39 16.27
N ALA A 368 7.34 26.73 16.38
CA ALA A 368 8.51 27.29 17.04
C ALA A 368 9.14 28.44 16.26
N ASP A 369 9.21 28.32 14.91
CA ASP A 369 9.71 29.36 14.03
C ASP A 369 8.84 30.63 14.05
N ILE A 370 7.51 30.48 14.04
CA ILE A 370 6.58 31.61 14.17
C ILE A 370 6.76 32.28 15.53
N GLY A 371 6.91 31.52 16.61
CA GLY A 371 7.14 32.06 17.95
C GLY A 371 8.49 32.79 18.08
N ALA A 372 9.54 32.29 17.43
CA ALA A 372 10.85 32.94 17.41
C ALA A 372 10.86 34.26 16.63
N THR A 373 10.16 34.28 15.48
CA THR A 373 10.00 35.48 14.65
C THR A 373 9.23 36.58 15.40
N ALA A 374 8.11 36.22 16.03
CA ALA A 374 7.30 37.14 16.83
C ALA A 374 8.06 37.67 18.09
N ALA A 375 8.91 36.85 18.71
CA ALA A 375 9.75 37.29 19.82
C ALA A 375 10.88 38.21 19.36
N GLY A 376 11.46 37.96 18.16
CA GLY A 376 12.49 38.81 17.57
C GLY A 376 11.97 40.20 17.19
N GLU A 377 10.72 40.30 16.70
CA GLU A 377 10.07 41.58 16.40
C GLU A 377 9.74 42.42 17.67
N LEU A 378 9.49 41.77 18.81
CA LEU A 378 9.24 42.44 20.09
C LEU A 378 10.50 42.94 20.81
N VAL A 379 11.67 42.40 20.49
CA VAL A 379 12.96 42.77 21.10
C VAL A 379 13.69 43.82 20.21
N GLY A 380 13.24 44.01 18.98
CA GLY A 380 13.83 44.98 18.02
C GLY A 380 13.17 46.38 18.02
N VAL A 381 12.27 46.64 18.97
CA VAL A 381 11.68 47.95 19.26
C VAL A 381 12.24 48.43 20.61
#